data_d610e16f8f7a947884e058762961a0b9
#
_entry.id   d610e16f8f7a947884e058762961a0b9
#
_cell.length_a   1.000
_cell.length_b   1.000
_cell.length_c   1.000
_cell.angle_alpha   90.00
_cell.angle_beta   90.00
_cell.angle_gamma   90.00
#
_symmetry.space_group_name_H-M   'P 1'
#
loop_
_entity.id
_entity.type
_entity.pdbx_description
1 polymer ?
#
loop_
_entity_poly.entity_id
_entity_poly.type
_entity_poly.pdbx_seq_one_letter_code
_entity_poly.pdbx_strand_id
1 'polypeptide(L)'
;MTHQEETHAHLESIVKHLKDLPTLPEVAQELLTELDDDESSLESISEKIAMDQAITAKVLKLANSSHFGVNSRVVTIQQATAMLGVQNIKNLIRLTIMVNRFPVTNCPGFDFRAFWRHGIATANCAELISRALHMKHDFAFTAGLLHDIGRLVLVTHCPAEYAEVIRYRNQNKCELLDAERHILEVDHIEAGVVLAHLWNFSDAVQDAIKGHHNPDIPGINALASVVHVANVIVHALDLAQQENELVPLLSAHAWDTLGLNEAEYIAIFKETEMRFEALNQIFI
;
A
#
# COMPACT_ATOMS: atom_id res chain seq x y z
N MET A 1 -0.44 -35.10 8.18
CA MET A 1 0.15 -33.89 7.62
C MET A 1 0.23 -32.85 8.72
N THR A 2 1.33 -32.19 8.90
CA THR A 2 1.45 -31.09 9.89
C THR A 2 0.79 -29.84 9.32
N HIS A 3 0.30 -28.96 10.16
CA HIS A 3 -0.31 -27.70 9.75
C HIS A 3 0.60 -26.87 8.82
N GLN A 4 1.92 -27.04 8.95
CA GLN A 4 2.93 -26.46 8.05
C GLN A 4 2.94 -27.09 6.64
N GLU A 5 2.72 -28.39 6.53
CA GLU A 5 2.67 -29.09 5.24
C GLU A 5 1.39 -28.75 4.47
N GLU A 6 0.26 -28.53 5.16
CA GLU A 6 -1.00 -28.08 4.56
C GLU A 6 -0.89 -26.65 4.07
N THR A 7 -0.28 -25.76 4.86
CA THR A 7 -0.03 -24.36 4.46
C THR A 7 0.90 -24.27 3.26
N HIS A 8 1.94 -25.10 3.22
CA HIS A 8 2.89 -25.11 2.10
C HIS A 8 2.24 -25.63 0.80
N ALA A 9 1.46 -26.70 0.89
CA ALA A 9 0.74 -27.26 -0.25
C ALA A 9 -0.34 -26.28 -0.79
N HIS A 10 -0.98 -25.51 0.10
CA HIS A 10 -1.94 -24.47 -0.27
C HIS A 10 -1.24 -23.29 -0.97
N LEU A 11 -0.13 -22.81 -0.44
CA LEU A 11 0.70 -21.77 -1.08
C LEU A 11 1.24 -22.23 -2.45
N GLU A 12 1.68 -23.49 -2.59
CA GLU A 12 2.09 -24.05 -3.88
C GLU A 12 0.91 -24.11 -4.88
N SER A 13 -0.29 -24.39 -4.41
CA SER A 13 -1.52 -24.36 -5.23
C SER A 13 -1.81 -22.94 -5.71
N ILE A 14 -1.71 -21.92 -4.84
CA ILE A 14 -1.88 -20.50 -5.18
C ILE A 14 -0.84 -20.08 -6.23
N VAL A 15 0.44 -20.35 -5.98
CA VAL A 15 1.53 -20.04 -6.92
C VAL A 15 1.35 -20.75 -8.27
N LYS A 16 0.80 -21.95 -8.28
CA LYS A 16 0.52 -22.70 -9.50
C LYS A 16 -0.64 -22.11 -10.31
N HIS A 17 -1.61 -21.50 -9.64
CA HIS A 17 -2.72 -20.79 -10.29
C HIS A 17 -2.35 -19.36 -10.70
N LEU A 18 -1.46 -18.71 -9.94
CA LEU A 18 -0.92 -17.36 -10.24
C LEU A 18 0.35 -17.46 -11.10
N LYS A 19 0.28 -18.20 -12.23
CA LYS A 19 1.39 -18.23 -13.21
C LYS A 19 1.64 -16.80 -13.70
N ASP A 20 2.92 -16.41 -13.76
CA ASP A 20 3.37 -15.11 -14.27
C ASP A 20 3.10 -13.89 -13.37
N LEU A 21 3.29 -14.03 -12.05
CA LEU A 21 3.29 -12.89 -11.13
C LEU A 21 4.23 -11.78 -11.63
N PRO A 22 3.83 -10.50 -11.54
CA PRO A 22 4.69 -9.41 -11.97
C PRO A 22 6.02 -9.44 -11.20
N THR A 23 7.11 -9.44 -11.94
CA THR A 23 8.45 -9.35 -11.33
C THR A 23 8.86 -7.90 -11.13
N LEU A 24 9.57 -7.61 -10.05
CA LEU A 24 10.27 -6.35 -9.91
C LEU A 24 11.59 -6.44 -10.69
N PRO A 25 11.88 -5.50 -11.63
CA PRO A 25 13.20 -5.40 -12.21
C PRO A 25 14.26 -5.20 -11.13
N GLU A 26 15.45 -5.73 -11.35
CA GLU A 26 16.58 -5.63 -10.43
C GLU A 26 16.84 -4.18 -9.96
N VAL A 27 16.83 -3.24 -10.91
CA VAL A 27 16.98 -1.79 -10.62
C VAL A 27 15.89 -1.27 -9.68
N ALA A 28 14.64 -1.75 -9.82
CA ALA A 28 13.56 -1.34 -8.93
C ALA A 28 13.71 -1.93 -7.52
N GLN A 29 14.17 -3.19 -7.41
CA GLN A 29 14.47 -3.83 -6.12
C GLN A 29 15.63 -3.11 -5.41
N GLU A 30 16.71 -2.84 -6.12
CA GLU A 30 17.85 -2.08 -5.59
C GLU A 30 17.42 -0.70 -5.09
N LEU A 31 16.61 0.01 -5.88
CA LEU A 31 16.11 1.34 -5.51
C LEU A 31 15.21 1.27 -4.26
N LEU A 32 14.31 0.30 -4.18
CA LEU A 32 13.46 0.12 -2.99
C LEU A 32 14.29 -0.19 -1.75
N THR A 33 15.29 -1.06 -1.86
CA THR A 33 16.20 -1.39 -0.75
C THR A 33 16.97 -0.15 -0.28
N GLU A 34 17.47 0.66 -1.21
CA GLU A 34 18.19 1.89 -0.88
C GLU A 34 17.27 2.94 -0.25
N LEU A 35 16.00 3.01 -0.66
CA LEU A 35 15.02 3.91 -0.06
C LEU A 35 14.70 3.53 1.40
N ASP A 36 14.86 2.27 1.76
CA ASP A 36 14.63 1.76 3.13
C ASP A 36 15.88 1.86 4.02
N ASP A 37 17.03 2.24 3.44
CA ASP A 37 18.27 2.48 4.17
C ASP A 37 18.36 3.94 4.64
N ASP A 38 18.43 4.15 5.96
CA ASP A 38 18.54 5.46 6.59
C ASP A 38 19.90 6.16 6.30
N GLU A 39 20.93 5.38 5.95
CA GLU A 39 22.28 5.89 5.62
C GLU A 39 22.40 6.28 4.14
N SER A 40 21.40 5.98 3.31
CA SER A 40 21.42 6.30 1.88
C SER A 40 21.44 7.79 1.63
N SER A 41 22.43 8.25 0.86
CA SER A 41 22.57 9.66 0.55
C SER A 41 21.50 10.12 -0.46
N LEU A 42 20.99 11.34 -0.25
CA LEU A 42 20.11 12.01 -1.21
C LEU A 42 20.70 12.10 -2.61
N GLU A 43 22.03 12.18 -2.70
CA GLU A 43 22.76 12.30 -3.93
C GLU A 43 22.64 11.01 -4.76
N SER A 44 22.86 9.85 -4.14
CA SER A 44 22.69 8.52 -4.76
C SER A 44 21.25 8.29 -5.23
N ILE A 45 20.27 8.58 -4.37
CA ILE A 45 18.84 8.47 -4.72
C ILE A 45 18.50 9.39 -5.89
N SER A 46 18.98 10.65 -5.89
CA SER A 46 18.70 11.62 -6.94
C SER A 46 19.31 11.22 -8.29
N GLU A 47 20.52 10.67 -8.29
CA GLU A 47 21.18 10.17 -9.50
C GLU A 47 20.40 9.00 -10.12
N LYS A 48 19.96 8.04 -9.31
CA LYS A 48 19.15 6.91 -9.79
C LYS A 48 17.78 7.35 -10.32
N ILE A 49 17.12 8.31 -9.64
CA ILE A 49 15.86 8.89 -10.12
C ILE A 49 16.05 9.57 -11.47
N ALA A 50 17.15 10.31 -11.65
CA ALA A 50 17.43 11.02 -12.90
C ALA A 50 17.57 10.08 -14.10
N MET A 51 17.86 8.79 -13.87
CA MET A 51 17.89 7.78 -14.91
C MET A 51 16.48 7.32 -15.36
N ASP A 52 15.45 7.53 -14.53
CA ASP A 52 14.07 7.19 -14.86
C ASP A 52 13.25 8.46 -15.13
N GLN A 53 12.95 8.71 -16.42
CA GLN A 53 12.21 9.88 -16.85
C GLN A 53 10.78 9.93 -16.30
N ALA A 54 10.14 8.77 -16.08
CA ALA A 54 8.77 8.72 -15.56
C ALA A 54 8.73 9.12 -14.08
N ILE A 55 9.66 8.63 -13.28
CA ILE A 55 9.80 9.00 -11.86
C ILE A 55 10.15 10.49 -11.77
N THR A 56 11.15 10.93 -12.52
CA THR A 56 11.56 12.34 -12.56
C THR A 56 10.39 13.27 -12.88
N ALA A 57 9.62 12.96 -13.93
CA ALA A 57 8.47 13.78 -14.32
C ALA A 57 7.40 13.87 -13.22
N LYS A 58 7.10 12.76 -12.54
CA LYS A 58 6.10 12.73 -11.44
C LYS A 58 6.58 13.51 -10.23
N VAL A 59 7.86 13.36 -9.85
CA VAL A 59 8.46 14.14 -8.74
C VAL A 59 8.40 15.64 -9.02
N LEU A 60 8.81 16.07 -10.22
CA LEU A 60 8.77 17.48 -10.60
C LEU A 60 7.34 18.01 -10.74
N LYS A 61 6.39 17.19 -11.22
CA LYS A 61 4.97 17.55 -11.25
C LYS A 61 4.43 17.80 -9.85
N LEU A 62 4.75 16.94 -8.87
CA LEU A 62 4.35 17.14 -7.48
C LEU A 62 4.96 18.42 -6.92
N ALA A 63 6.27 18.59 -7.06
CA ALA A 63 6.97 19.76 -6.56
C ALA A 63 6.39 21.08 -7.11
N ASN A 64 5.85 21.07 -8.32
CA ASN A 64 5.23 22.22 -8.98
C ASN A 64 3.70 22.28 -8.79
N SER A 65 3.11 21.43 -7.97
CA SER A 65 1.67 21.48 -7.73
C SER A 65 1.28 22.69 -6.87
N SER A 66 0.05 23.15 -7.03
CA SER A 66 -0.48 24.30 -6.25
C SER A 66 -0.51 24.05 -4.75
N HIS A 67 -0.50 22.78 -4.32
CA HIS A 67 -0.49 22.38 -2.91
C HIS A 67 0.76 22.90 -2.16
N PHE A 68 1.92 22.95 -2.82
CA PHE A 68 3.17 23.41 -2.20
C PHE A 68 3.43 24.91 -2.37
N GLY A 69 2.53 25.65 -3.01
CA GLY A 69 2.54 27.13 -3.06
C GLY A 69 3.81 27.76 -3.65
N VAL A 70 4.38 27.12 -4.68
CA VAL A 70 5.71 27.50 -5.19
C VAL A 70 5.68 28.83 -5.94
N ASN A 71 6.51 29.77 -5.51
CA ASN A 71 6.70 31.06 -6.19
C ASN A 71 7.63 30.97 -7.42
N SER A 72 8.35 29.84 -7.58
CA SER A 72 9.27 29.61 -8.71
C SER A 72 9.20 28.15 -9.17
N ARG A 73 9.31 27.92 -10.48
CA ARG A 73 9.25 26.59 -11.06
C ARG A 73 10.43 25.72 -10.62
N VAL A 74 10.12 24.55 -10.04
CA VAL A 74 11.11 23.53 -9.68
C VAL A 74 11.46 22.72 -10.94
N VAL A 75 12.74 22.63 -11.26
CA VAL A 75 13.23 21.98 -12.49
C VAL A 75 14.24 20.85 -12.25
N THR A 76 14.70 20.67 -10.99
CA THR A 76 15.65 19.60 -10.63
C THR A 76 15.12 18.77 -9.44
N ILE A 77 15.58 17.52 -9.36
CA ILE A 77 15.26 16.63 -8.22
C ILE A 77 15.78 17.20 -6.92
N GLN A 78 16.98 17.79 -6.90
CA GLN A 78 17.53 18.42 -5.71
C GLN A 78 16.65 19.57 -5.20
N GLN A 79 16.14 20.43 -6.11
CA GLN A 79 15.19 21.48 -5.74
C GLN A 79 13.88 20.88 -5.21
N ALA A 80 13.35 19.84 -5.87
CA ALA A 80 12.16 19.12 -5.40
C ALA A 80 12.37 18.57 -4.00
N THR A 81 13.52 17.94 -3.75
CA THR A 81 13.86 17.35 -2.44
C THR A 81 14.00 18.41 -1.37
N ALA A 82 14.66 19.53 -1.66
CA ALA A 82 14.79 20.63 -0.72
C ALA A 82 13.42 21.23 -0.31
N MET A 83 12.44 21.16 -1.21
CA MET A 83 11.12 21.72 -0.99
C MET A 83 10.15 20.72 -0.37
N LEU A 84 10.10 19.50 -0.89
CA LEU A 84 9.17 18.46 -0.44
C LEU A 84 9.68 17.67 0.76
N GLY A 85 10.99 17.70 0.99
CA GLY A 85 11.68 16.83 1.93
C GLY A 85 11.96 15.43 1.34
N VAL A 86 13.00 14.80 1.89
CA VAL A 86 13.51 13.49 1.45
C VAL A 86 12.43 12.42 1.49
N GLN A 87 11.69 12.40 2.59
CA GLN A 87 10.69 11.34 2.82
C GLN A 87 9.58 11.36 1.78
N ASN A 88 9.08 12.53 1.43
CA ASN A 88 8.05 12.65 0.39
C ASN A 88 8.59 12.21 -0.98
N ILE A 89 9.85 12.47 -1.27
CA ILE A 89 10.50 11.98 -2.51
C ILE A 89 10.63 10.45 -2.47
N LYS A 90 11.11 9.85 -1.37
CA LYS A 90 11.17 8.41 -1.19
C LYS A 90 9.80 7.76 -1.42
N ASN A 91 8.74 8.30 -0.81
CA ASN A 91 7.37 7.80 -0.94
C ASN A 91 6.84 7.90 -2.37
N LEU A 92 7.13 8.99 -3.09
CA LEU A 92 6.78 9.15 -4.50
C LEU A 92 7.45 8.12 -5.40
N ILE A 93 8.71 7.80 -5.13
CA ILE A 93 9.45 6.79 -5.89
C ILE A 93 8.81 5.42 -5.67
N ARG A 94 8.59 5.03 -4.40
CA ARG A 94 7.92 3.77 -4.04
C ARG A 94 6.58 3.63 -4.77
N LEU A 95 5.74 4.65 -4.68
CA LEU A 95 4.44 4.67 -5.35
C LEU A 95 4.56 4.55 -6.86
N THR A 96 5.49 5.27 -7.49
CA THR A 96 5.69 5.22 -8.95
C THR A 96 6.13 3.82 -9.41
N ILE A 97 7.04 3.19 -8.67
CA ILE A 97 7.48 1.82 -8.95
C ILE A 97 6.28 0.86 -8.89
N MET A 98 5.47 0.94 -7.84
CA MET A 98 4.36 0.02 -7.61
C MET A 98 3.24 0.18 -8.65
N VAL A 99 2.79 1.41 -8.89
CA VAL A 99 1.70 1.69 -9.86
C VAL A 99 2.06 1.19 -11.26
N ASN A 100 3.32 1.31 -11.67
CA ASN A 100 3.75 0.89 -13.01
C ASN A 100 3.87 -0.64 -13.18
N ARG A 101 3.74 -1.43 -12.12
CA ARG A 101 3.86 -2.92 -12.21
C ARG A 101 2.56 -3.61 -12.55
N PHE A 102 1.42 -2.98 -12.31
CA PHE A 102 0.12 -3.59 -12.55
C PHE A 102 -0.59 -2.91 -13.72
N PRO A 103 -0.76 -3.63 -14.85
CA PRO A 103 -1.54 -3.12 -15.96
C PRO A 103 -3.02 -3.04 -15.58
N VAL A 104 -3.70 -2.01 -16.08
CA VAL A 104 -5.15 -1.93 -15.98
C VAL A 104 -5.77 -3.03 -16.86
N THR A 105 -6.48 -3.95 -16.22
CA THR A 105 -7.21 -5.04 -16.91
C THR A 105 -8.70 -4.74 -16.93
N ASN A 106 -9.42 -5.39 -17.85
CA ASN A 106 -10.88 -5.27 -17.90
C ASN A 106 -11.51 -6.22 -16.87
N CYS A 107 -11.76 -5.72 -15.68
CA CYS A 107 -12.50 -6.42 -14.62
C CYS A 107 -13.75 -5.60 -14.25
N PRO A 108 -14.94 -6.02 -14.70
CA PRO A 108 -16.17 -5.29 -14.39
C PRO A 108 -16.42 -5.16 -12.88
N GLY A 109 -16.63 -3.93 -12.43
CA GLY A 109 -16.86 -3.60 -11.03
C GLY A 109 -15.60 -3.31 -10.22
N PHE A 110 -14.39 -3.52 -10.76
CA PHE A 110 -13.15 -3.12 -10.09
C PHE A 110 -12.70 -1.73 -10.54
N ASP A 111 -12.57 -0.83 -9.58
CA ASP A 111 -12.07 0.53 -9.83
C ASP A 111 -10.58 0.62 -9.44
N PHE A 112 -9.69 0.55 -10.43
CA PHE A 112 -8.25 0.70 -10.24
C PHE A 112 -7.86 2.05 -9.64
N ARG A 113 -8.63 3.10 -9.96
CA ARG A 113 -8.37 4.43 -9.43
C ARG A 113 -8.70 4.49 -7.94
N ALA A 114 -9.87 4.01 -7.54
CA ALA A 114 -10.26 3.92 -6.14
C ALA A 114 -9.30 3.02 -5.34
N PHE A 115 -8.88 1.90 -5.90
CA PHE A 115 -7.88 1.01 -5.31
C PHE A 115 -6.58 1.76 -4.95
N TRP A 116 -5.99 2.48 -5.91
CA TRP A 116 -4.75 3.22 -5.64
C TRP A 116 -4.97 4.41 -4.70
N ARG A 117 -6.14 5.07 -4.77
CA ARG A 117 -6.51 6.12 -3.80
C ARG A 117 -6.50 5.57 -2.38
N HIS A 118 -7.12 4.41 -2.18
CA HIS A 118 -7.15 3.72 -0.89
C HIS A 118 -5.72 3.39 -0.40
N GLY A 119 -4.91 2.73 -1.22
CA GLY A 119 -3.54 2.38 -0.87
C GLY A 119 -2.66 3.61 -0.53
N ILE A 120 -2.78 4.71 -1.29
CA ILE A 120 -2.05 5.96 -1.02
C ILE A 120 -2.49 6.58 0.31
N ALA A 121 -3.79 6.64 0.57
CA ALA A 121 -4.32 7.18 1.82
C ALA A 121 -3.86 6.35 3.02
N THR A 122 -3.97 5.01 2.92
CA THR A 122 -3.52 4.08 3.97
C THR A 122 -2.01 4.17 4.22
N ALA A 123 -1.20 4.30 3.17
CA ALA A 123 0.24 4.50 3.29
C ALA A 123 0.60 5.77 4.07
N ASN A 124 -0.04 6.90 3.74
CA ASN A 124 0.18 8.17 4.45
C ASN A 124 -0.26 8.09 5.91
N CYS A 125 -1.43 7.49 6.17
CA CYS A 125 -1.94 7.33 7.54
C CYS A 125 -1.02 6.43 8.37
N ALA A 126 -0.60 5.28 7.83
CA ALA A 126 0.32 4.35 8.50
C ALA A 126 1.68 4.99 8.82
N GLU A 127 2.22 5.78 7.88
CA GLU A 127 3.45 6.55 8.11
C GLU A 127 3.28 7.56 9.26
N LEU A 128 2.16 8.30 9.30
CA LEU A 128 1.88 9.28 10.34
C LEU A 128 1.72 8.63 11.72
N ILE A 129 0.99 7.50 11.80
CA ILE A 129 0.87 6.71 13.02
C ILE A 129 2.26 6.24 13.50
N SER A 130 3.06 5.66 12.61
CA SER A 130 4.40 5.18 12.95
C SER A 130 5.33 6.30 13.42
N ARG A 131 5.23 7.49 12.84
CA ARG A 131 5.98 8.68 13.31
C ARG A 131 5.56 9.11 14.71
N ALA A 132 4.26 9.13 15.00
CA ALA A 132 3.75 9.45 16.33
C ALA A 132 4.24 8.45 17.38
N LEU A 133 4.40 7.18 16.99
CA LEU A 133 4.92 6.09 17.84
C LEU A 133 6.45 6.00 17.87
N HIS A 134 7.17 6.89 17.18
CA HIS A 134 8.64 6.81 17.04
C HIS A 134 9.15 5.48 16.47
N MET A 135 8.34 4.82 15.63
CA MET A 135 8.71 3.60 14.92
C MET A 135 9.46 3.93 13.62
N LYS A 136 10.07 2.92 12.98
CA LYS A 136 10.62 3.04 11.62
C LYS A 136 9.48 3.25 10.62
N HIS A 137 9.27 4.50 10.22
CA HIS A 137 8.12 4.92 9.42
C HIS A 137 8.22 4.59 7.92
N ASP A 138 9.43 4.34 7.40
CA ASP A 138 9.63 3.97 5.99
C ASP A 138 8.91 2.67 5.62
N PHE A 139 9.03 1.64 6.47
CA PHE A 139 8.30 0.39 6.28
C PHE A 139 6.78 0.57 6.40
N ALA A 140 6.32 1.52 7.23
CA ALA A 140 4.90 1.75 7.43
C ALA A 140 4.23 2.31 6.17
N PHE A 141 4.87 3.23 5.46
CA PHE A 141 4.38 3.69 4.16
C PHE A 141 4.30 2.55 3.15
N THR A 142 5.36 1.76 3.02
CA THR A 142 5.40 0.62 2.10
C THR A 142 4.32 -0.40 2.45
N ALA A 143 4.20 -0.77 3.73
CA ALA A 143 3.20 -1.73 4.19
C ALA A 143 1.77 -1.22 3.97
N GLY A 144 1.50 0.04 4.28
CA GLY A 144 0.20 0.66 4.02
C GLY A 144 -0.14 0.74 2.52
N LEU A 145 0.85 0.98 1.65
CA LEU A 145 0.65 1.00 0.20
C LEU A 145 0.34 -0.39 -0.36
N LEU A 146 0.92 -1.42 0.23
CA LEU A 146 0.87 -2.80 -0.29
C LEU A 146 -0.10 -3.71 0.45
N HIS A 147 -0.79 -3.25 1.52
CA HIS A 147 -1.61 -4.12 2.33
C HIS A 147 -2.65 -4.92 1.52
N ASP A 148 -3.21 -4.30 0.51
CA ASP A 148 -4.23 -4.85 -0.40
C ASP A 148 -3.67 -5.30 -1.76
N ILE A 149 -2.34 -5.36 -1.95
CA ILE A 149 -1.72 -5.60 -3.26
C ILE A 149 -2.16 -6.93 -3.89
N GLY A 150 -2.55 -7.91 -3.08
CA GLY A 150 -3.08 -9.16 -3.54
C GLY A 150 -4.37 -9.02 -4.35
N ARG A 151 -5.20 -7.99 -4.10
CA ARG A 151 -6.38 -7.69 -4.94
C ARG A 151 -5.96 -7.41 -6.38
N LEU A 152 -4.87 -6.66 -6.60
CA LEU A 152 -4.34 -6.43 -7.95
C LEU A 152 -3.80 -7.72 -8.59
N VAL A 153 -3.17 -8.58 -7.78
CA VAL A 153 -2.74 -9.91 -8.26
C VAL A 153 -3.96 -10.68 -8.78
N LEU A 154 -5.01 -10.80 -7.98
CA LEU A 154 -6.22 -11.54 -8.35
C LEU A 154 -6.92 -10.91 -9.57
N VAL A 155 -7.10 -9.60 -9.57
CA VAL A 155 -7.75 -8.86 -10.68
C VAL A 155 -7.00 -9.00 -11.99
N THR A 156 -5.67 -9.01 -11.97
CA THR A 156 -4.86 -9.08 -13.19
C THR A 156 -4.74 -10.49 -13.75
N HIS A 157 -4.80 -11.51 -12.89
CA HIS A 157 -4.63 -12.90 -13.30
C HIS A 157 -5.96 -13.61 -13.59
N CYS A 158 -7.03 -13.27 -12.87
CA CYS A 158 -8.34 -13.88 -13.04
C CYS A 158 -9.46 -12.81 -13.06
N PRO A 159 -9.43 -11.88 -14.04
CA PRO A 159 -10.36 -10.74 -14.06
C PRO A 159 -11.83 -11.12 -14.19
N ALA A 160 -12.14 -12.22 -14.87
CA ALA A 160 -13.51 -12.69 -15.03
C ALA A 160 -14.07 -13.23 -13.71
N GLU A 161 -13.29 -14.08 -13.04
CA GLU A 161 -13.63 -14.68 -11.75
C GLU A 161 -13.67 -13.60 -10.66
N TYR A 162 -12.76 -12.61 -10.69
CA TYR A 162 -12.79 -11.52 -9.73
C TYR A 162 -14.02 -10.60 -9.92
N ALA A 163 -14.47 -10.42 -11.14
CA ALA A 163 -15.76 -9.75 -11.39
C ALA A 163 -16.94 -10.53 -10.77
N GLU A 164 -16.85 -11.87 -10.68
CA GLU A 164 -17.83 -12.68 -9.94
C GLU A 164 -17.73 -12.50 -8.44
N VAL A 165 -16.51 -12.39 -7.89
CA VAL A 165 -16.28 -12.03 -6.47
C VAL A 165 -17.00 -10.73 -6.12
N ILE A 166 -16.80 -9.68 -6.91
CA ILE A 166 -17.44 -8.37 -6.68
C ILE A 166 -18.97 -8.50 -6.74
N ARG A 167 -19.49 -9.23 -7.72
CA ARG A 167 -20.93 -9.48 -7.87
C ARG A 167 -21.49 -10.25 -6.67
N TYR A 168 -20.81 -11.32 -6.26
CA TYR A 168 -21.21 -12.15 -5.12
C TYR A 168 -21.23 -11.32 -3.83
N ARG A 169 -20.16 -10.55 -3.56
CA ARG A 169 -20.07 -9.62 -2.41
C ARG A 169 -21.28 -8.68 -2.37
N ASN A 170 -21.57 -8.01 -3.50
CA ASN A 170 -22.65 -7.02 -3.59
C ASN A 170 -24.04 -7.65 -3.39
N GLN A 171 -24.26 -8.84 -3.90
CA GLN A 171 -25.54 -9.56 -3.77
C GLN A 171 -25.76 -10.09 -2.35
N ASN A 172 -24.73 -10.62 -1.72
CA ASN A 172 -24.82 -11.25 -0.40
C ASN A 172 -24.49 -10.30 0.76
N LYS A 173 -23.98 -9.09 0.48
CA LYS A 173 -23.56 -8.08 1.48
C LYS A 173 -22.58 -8.68 2.48
N CYS A 174 -21.66 -9.52 2.02
CA CYS A 174 -20.62 -10.14 2.83
C CYS A 174 -19.29 -9.36 2.73
N GLU A 175 -18.34 -9.72 3.60
CA GLU A 175 -16.97 -9.20 3.53
C GLU A 175 -16.29 -9.64 2.22
N LEU A 176 -15.33 -8.82 1.75
CA LEU A 176 -14.60 -9.13 0.51
C LEU A 176 -13.82 -10.44 0.63
N LEU A 177 -13.16 -10.68 1.76
CA LEU A 177 -12.45 -11.93 2.04
C LEU A 177 -13.32 -13.17 1.90
N ASP A 178 -14.57 -13.11 2.42
CA ASP A 178 -15.50 -14.24 2.33
C ASP A 178 -15.91 -14.50 0.88
N ALA A 179 -16.13 -13.43 0.09
CA ALA A 179 -16.45 -13.54 -1.31
C ALA A 179 -15.29 -14.11 -2.14
N GLU A 180 -14.06 -13.65 -1.87
CA GLU A 180 -12.84 -14.15 -2.52
C GLU A 180 -12.64 -15.63 -2.23
N ARG A 181 -12.67 -16.05 -0.98
CA ARG A 181 -12.55 -17.45 -0.57
C ARG A 181 -13.65 -18.33 -1.18
N HIS A 182 -14.87 -17.81 -1.29
CA HIS A 182 -16.00 -18.56 -1.85
C HIS A 182 -15.87 -18.81 -3.35
N ILE A 183 -15.39 -17.83 -4.11
CA ILE A 183 -15.32 -17.88 -5.57
C ILE A 183 -13.96 -18.38 -6.07
N LEU A 184 -12.88 -17.93 -5.44
CA LEU A 184 -11.51 -18.16 -5.92
C LEU A 184 -10.77 -19.22 -5.10
N GLU A 185 -11.30 -19.64 -3.94
CA GLU A 185 -10.62 -20.52 -2.97
C GLU A 185 -9.29 -19.92 -2.42
N VAL A 186 -9.03 -18.66 -2.72
CA VAL A 186 -7.87 -17.87 -2.29
C VAL A 186 -8.33 -16.44 -2.03
N ASP A 187 -7.72 -15.78 -1.04
CA ASP A 187 -7.99 -14.38 -0.77
C ASP A 187 -6.81 -13.46 -1.11
N HIS A 188 -7.07 -12.15 -1.06
CA HIS A 188 -6.05 -11.15 -1.38
C HIS A 188 -4.91 -11.09 -0.34
N ILE A 189 -5.14 -11.54 0.90
CA ILE A 189 -4.07 -11.60 1.92
C ILE A 189 -3.04 -12.64 1.49
N GLU A 190 -3.50 -13.85 1.15
CA GLU A 190 -2.65 -14.94 0.70
C GLU A 190 -1.89 -14.57 -0.57
N ALA A 191 -2.59 -14.03 -1.58
CA ALA A 191 -1.96 -13.56 -2.83
C ALA A 191 -0.95 -12.44 -2.59
N GLY A 192 -1.25 -11.51 -1.69
CA GLY A 192 -0.38 -10.40 -1.32
C GLY A 192 0.88 -10.84 -0.60
N VAL A 193 0.77 -11.79 0.35
CA VAL A 193 1.93 -12.37 1.07
C VAL A 193 2.85 -13.10 0.10
N VAL A 194 2.29 -13.89 -0.82
CA VAL A 194 3.08 -14.59 -1.86
C VAL A 194 3.85 -13.59 -2.72
N LEU A 195 3.18 -12.53 -3.19
CA LEU A 195 3.83 -11.50 -3.98
C LEU A 195 4.93 -10.77 -3.19
N ALA A 196 4.66 -10.38 -1.94
CA ALA A 196 5.62 -9.68 -1.08
C ALA A 196 6.85 -10.54 -0.81
N HIS A 197 6.66 -11.85 -0.63
CA HIS A 197 7.77 -12.81 -0.51
C HIS A 197 8.60 -12.90 -1.80
N LEU A 198 7.95 -13.03 -2.96
CA LEU A 198 8.62 -13.05 -4.27
C LEU A 198 9.39 -11.77 -4.57
N TRP A 199 8.91 -10.64 -4.09
CA TRP A 199 9.57 -9.34 -4.25
C TRP A 199 10.60 -9.07 -3.15
N ASN A 200 10.84 -10.05 -2.26
CA ASN A 200 11.84 -9.99 -1.18
C ASN A 200 11.64 -8.81 -0.23
N PHE A 201 10.37 -8.45 0.05
CA PHE A 201 10.06 -7.48 1.10
C PHE A 201 10.38 -8.05 2.48
N SER A 202 10.70 -7.16 3.43
CA SER A 202 11.00 -7.55 4.82
C SER A 202 9.83 -8.29 5.48
N ASP A 203 10.15 -9.14 6.46
CA ASP A 203 9.14 -9.88 7.23
C ASP A 203 8.11 -8.95 7.87
N ALA A 204 8.52 -7.75 8.29
CA ALA A 204 7.62 -6.76 8.85
C ALA A 204 6.53 -6.29 7.85
N VAL A 205 6.89 -6.09 6.57
CA VAL A 205 5.94 -5.74 5.52
C VAL A 205 5.05 -6.93 5.17
N GLN A 206 5.61 -8.14 5.10
CA GLN A 206 4.83 -9.36 4.86
C GLN A 206 3.83 -9.61 5.99
N ASP A 207 4.23 -9.43 7.25
CA ASP A 207 3.36 -9.53 8.42
C ASP A 207 2.24 -8.47 8.40
N ALA A 208 2.55 -7.24 7.98
CA ALA A 208 1.55 -6.20 7.86
C ALA A 208 0.49 -6.55 6.81
N ILE A 209 0.89 -7.09 5.65
CA ILE A 209 -0.04 -7.59 4.62
C ILE A 209 -0.88 -8.74 5.19
N LYS A 210 -0.24 -9.68 5.91
CA LYS A 210 -0.91 -10.83 6.50
C LYS A 210 -1.94 -10.45 7.56
N GLY A 211 -1.63 -9.42 8.36
CA GLY A 211 -2.39 -9.06 9.56
C GLY A 211 -3.32 -7.87 9.44
N HIS A 212 -3.40 -7.19 8.29
CA HIS A 212 -4.15 -5.95 8.19
C HIS A 212 -5.67 -6.09 8.42
N HIS A 213 -6.25 -7.27 8.21
CA HIS A 213 -7.62 -7.57 8.63
C HIS A 213 -7.72 -8.14 10.04
N ASN A 214 -6.70 -8.86 10.49
CA ASN A 214 -6.65 -9.45 11.83
C ASN A 214 -5.27 -9.24 12.45
N PRO A 215 -5.02 -8.09 13.10
CA PRO A 215 -3.74 -7.77 13.71
C PRO A 215 -3.47 -8.55 15.02
N ASP A 216 -4.46 -9.31 15.50
CA ASP A 216 -4.38 -10.05 16.76
C ASP A 216 -3.79 -11.46 16.61
N ILE A 217 -3.27 -11.80 15.42
CA ILE A 217 -2.58 -13.07 15.17
C ILE A 217 -1.33 -13.16 16.07
N PRO A 218 -1.18 -14.23 16.87
CA PRO A 218 -0.02 -14.38 17.75
C PRO A 218 1.31 -14.32 17.00
N GLY A 219 2.24 -13.49 17.47
CA GLY A 219 3.58 -13.37 16.90
C GLY A 219 3.68 -12.48 15.66
N ILE A 220 2.58 -11.85 15.22
CA ILE A 220 2.63 -10.91 14.12
C ILE A 220 3.34 -9.60 14.52
N ASN A 221 3.99 -8.94 13.58
CA ASN A 221 4.70 -7.68 13.84
C ASN A 221 3.73 -6.55 14.18
N ALA A 222 4.12 -5.64 15.08
CA ALA A 222 3.33 -4.48 15.48
C ALA A 222 2.94 -3.55 14.31
N LEU A 223 3.66 -3.62 13.19
CA LEU A 223 3.32 -2.90 11.97
C LEU A 223 1.96 -3.32 11.39
N ALA A 224 1.53 -4.55 11.63
CA ALA A 224 0.19 -5.02 11.25
C ALA A 224 -0.91 -4.21 11.96
N SER A 225 -0.75 -3.92 13.26
CA SER A 225 -1.68 -3.06 14.01
C SER A 225 -1.70 -1.62 13.47
N VAL A 226 -0.54 -1.08 13.10
CA VAL A 226 -0.45 0.25 12.48
C VAL A 226 -1.22 0.30 11.16
N VAL A 227 -1.00 -0.68 10.28
CA VAL A 227 -1.67 -0.73 8.98
C VAL A 227 -3.16 -1.01 9.14
N HIS A 228 -3.55 -1.89 10.06
CA HIS A 228 -4.96 -2.15 10.38
C HIS A 228 -5.70 -0.88 10.79
N VAL A 229 -5.15 -0.13 11.77
CA VAL A 229 -5.77 1.10 12.24
C VAL A 229 -5.79 2.16 11.14
N ALA A 230 -4.71 2.30 10.36
CA ALA A 230 -4.65 3.22 9.21
C ALA A 230 -5.73 2.89 8.17
N ASN A 231 -5.91 1.61 7.84
CA ASN A 231 -6.92 1.13 6.91
C ASN A 231 -8.35 1.49 7.39
N VAL A 232 -8.66 1.24 8.66
CA VAL A 232 -9.97 1.60 9.25
C VAL A 232 -10.21 3.10 9.21
N ILE A 233 -9.19 3.92 9.55
CA ILE A 233 -9.28 5.39 9.50
C ILE A 233 -9.58 5.86 8.07
N VAL A 234 -8.89 5.35 7.08
CA VAL A 234 -9.05 5.74 5.66
C VAL A 234 -10.44 5.39 5.13
N HIS A 235 -10.98 4.22 5.51
CA HIS A 235 -12.37 3.86 5.20
C HIS A 235 -13.36 4.78 5.92
N ALA A 236 -13.14 5.11 7.19
CA ALA A 236 -14.02 5.99 7.95
C ALA A 236 -14.03 7.43 7.41
N LEU A 237 -12.91 7.90 6.81
CA LEU A 237 -12.80 9.20 6.15
C LEU A 237 -13.28 9.19 4.69
N ASP A 238 -13.68 8.04 4.15
CA ASP A 238 -14.13 7.83 2.75
C ASP A 238 -13.16 8.44 1.70
N LEU A 239 -11.85 8.34 1.94
CA LEU A 239 -10.85 8.95 1.04
C LEU A 239 -10.77 8.28 -0.32
N ALA A 240 -11.06 6.99 -0.40
CA ALA A 240 -11.08 6.24 -1.66
C ALA A 240 -12.30 6.59 -2.53
N GLN A 241 -13.41 7.02 -1.92
CA GLN A 241 -14.71 7.25 -2.57
C GLN A 241 -15.16 6.03 -3.39
N GLN A 242 -15.00 4.85 -2.79
CA GLN A 242 -15.38 3.58 -3.41
C GLN A 242 -16.81 3.24 -3.02
N GLU A 243 -17.68 3.05 -4.01
CA GLU A 243 -19.08 2.70 -3.77
C GLU A 243 -19.19 1.35 -3.06
N ASN A 244 -20.09 1.25 -2.09
CA ASN A 244 -20.42 0.03 -1.33
C ASN A 244 -19.27 -0.56 -0.47
N GLU A 245 -18.23 0.20 -0.15
CA GLU A 245 -17.27 -0.24 0.84
C GLU A 245 -17.78 -0.02 2.27
N LEU A 246 -17.58 -1.06 3.10
CA LEU A 246 -17.89 -1.01 4.52
C LEU A 246 -16.63 -0.58 5.28
N VAL A 247 -16.80 0.15 6.37
CA VAL A 247 -15.70 0.41 7.30
C VAL A 247 -15.38 -0.89 8.01
N PRO A 248 -14.14 -1.41 7.92
CA PRO A 248 -13.75 -2.64 8.58
C PRO A 248 -13.90 -2.54 10.11
N LEU A 249 -14.10 -3.68 10.77
CA LEU A 249 -14.13 -3.72 12.23
C LEU A 249 -12.74 -3.36 12.78
N LEU A 250 -12.70 -2.39 13.68
CA LEU A 250 -11.49 -2.00 14.37
C LEU A 250 -11.17 -3.00 15.49
N SER A 251 -9.94 -3.55 15.50
CA SER A 251 -9.45 -4.31 16.64
C SER A 251 -9.22 -3.37 17.83
N ALA A 252 -9.93 -3.63 18.92
CA ALA A 252 -9.73 -2.90 20.17
C ALA A 252 -8.30 -3.09 20.71
N HIS A 253 -7.74 -4.29 20.58
CA HIS A 253 -6.37 -4.57 20.99
C HIS A 253 -5.35 -3.78 20.17
N ALA A 254 -5.51 -3.75 18.83
CA ALA A 254 -4.62 -2.95 17.98
C ALA A 254 -4.69 -1.46 18.34
N TRP A 255 -5.91 -0.92 18.54
CA TRP A 255 -6.11 0.47 18.94
C TRP A 255 -5.45 0.80 20.27
N ASP A 256 -5.69 -0.03 21.28
CA ASP A 256 -5.14 0.18 22.64
C ASP A 256 -3.61 0.02 22.65
N THR A 257 -3.07 -0.91 21.86
CA THR A 257 -1.62 -1.15 21.75
C THR A 257 -0.87 0.03 21.16
N LEU A 258 -1.48 0.77 20.21
CA LEU A 258 -0.86 1.98 19.66
C LEU A 258 -0.77 3.10 20.69
N GLY A 259 -1.67 3.17 21.67
CA GLY A 259 -1.58 4.06 22.83
C GLY A 259 -1.59 5.55 22.50
N LEU A 260 -2.05 5.95 21.29
CA LEU A 260 -2.17 7.34 20.87
C LEU A 260 -3.37 7.99 21.56
N ASN A 261 -3.24 9.24 21.95
CA ASN A 261 -4.33 10.01 22.53
C ASN A 261 -5.21 10.65 21.44
N GLU A 262 -6.39 11.18 21.85
CA GLU A 262 -7.35 11.79 20.95
C GLU A 262 -6.77 12.94 20.11
N ALA A 263 -5.92 13.79 20.69
CA ALA A 263 -5.33 14.93 19.99
C ALA A 263 -4.36 14.46 18.89
N GLU A 264 -3.61 13.38 19.15
CA GLU A 264 -2.72 12.76 18.17
C GLU A 264 -3.51 12.16 17.01
N TYR A 265 -4.60 11.43 17.28
CA TYR A 265 -5.48 10.89 16.23
C TYR A 265 -6.11 12.01 15.39
N ILE A 266 -6.60 13.08 16.01
CA ILE A 266 -7.17 14.23 15.26
C ILE A 266 -6.11 14.87 14.35
N ALA A 267 -4.86 14.99 14.82
CA ALA A 267 -3.77 15.51 14.01
C ALA A 267 -3.45 14.56 12.83
N ILE A 268 -3.42 13.25 13.07
CA ILE A 268 -3.20 12.22 12.04
C ILE A 268 -4.29 12.27 10.98
N PHE A 269 -5.59 12.37 11.37
CA PHE A 269 -6.69 12.46 10.42
C PHE A 269 -6.54 13.64 9.47
N LYS A 270 -6.34 14.85 10.02
CA LYS A 270 -6.17 16.08 9.24
C LYS A 270 -4.98 16.03 8.30
N GLU A 271 -3.85 15.52 8.79
CA GLU A 271 -2.62 15.42 8.00
C GLU A 271 -2.77 14.35 6.91
N THR A 272 -3.48 13.24 7.18
CA THR A 272 -3.77 12.20 6.19
C THR A 272 -4.58 12.76 5.03
N GLU A 273 -5.67 13.47 5.29
CA GLU A 273 -6.49 14.12 4.26
C GLU A 273 -5.68 15.09 3.41
N MET A 274 -4.90 15.95 4.06
CA MET A 274 -4.08 16.97 3.41
C MET A 274 -3.01 16.36 2.49
N ARG A 275 -2.29 15.35 2.95
CA ARG A 275 -1.27 14.65 2.15
C ARG A 275 -1.89 13.83 1.03
N PHE A 276 -3.01 13.19 1.30
CA PHE A 276 -3.74 12.43 0.30
C PHE A 276 -4.17 13.30 -0.88
N GLU A 277 -4.74 14.48 -0.66
CA GLU A 277 -5.12 15.40 -1.73
C GLU A 277 -3.95 15.78 -2.64
N ALA A 278 -2.76 16.03 -2.06
CA ALA A 278 -1.56 16.35 -2.82
C ALA A 278 -1.13 15.22 -3.76
N LEU A 279 -1.11 13.98 -3.27
CA LEU A 279 -0.68 12.81 -4.05
C LEU A 279 -1.76 12.37 -5.05
N ASN A 280 -3.03 12.45 -4.68
CA ASN A 280 -4.15 12.09 -5.54
C ASN A 280 -4.15 12.86 -6.87
N GLN A 281 -3.81 14.15 -6.87
CA GLN A 281 -3.73 14.99 -8.07
C GLN A 281 -2.67 14.55 -9.08
N ILE A 282 -1.74 13.69 -8.70
CA ILE A 282 -0.58 13.31 -9.51
C ILE A 282 -0.71 11.91 -10.07
N PHE A 283 -1.22 10.99 -9.27
CA PHE A 283 -1.24 9.56 -9.59
C PHE A 283 -2.60 9.10 -10.10
N ILE A 284 -3.64 9.85 -9.85
CA ILE A 284 -5.01 9.49 -10.11
C ILE A 284 -5.76 10.63 -10.81
#